data_36202c25f22275f82ffe2e1e37a0c324
#
_entry.id   36202c25f22275f82ffe2e1e37a0c324
#
_cell.length_a   1.000
_cell.length_b   1.000
_cell.length_c   1.000
_cell.angle_alpha   90.00
_cell.angle_beta   90.00
_cell.angle_gamma   90.00
#
_symmetry.space_group_name_H-M   'P 1'
#
loop_
_entity.id
_entity.type
_entity.pdbx_description
1 polymer ?
#
loop_
_entity_poly.entity_id
_entity_poly.type
_entity_poly.pdbx_seq_one_letter_code
_entity_poly.pdbx_strand_id
1 'polypeptide(L)'
;MALPTADETRQNAVMGDITIRPARPGDARDISRLDIETWRATYAGILSTPYLVGLSERRREAGWRSVILREPRDVRVATDPAGVIIAFGSCGPNRSDRFFAGEVFTLYVAPDWQNQGIGRRLLLTLFRRLVSTGRRSAIVWVLRDNPSRFFYERLGGQHVSRKGLAVGGTSIAAIAYGWRDLPGFLTAVSSEDREPEA
;
A
#
# COMPACT_ATOMS: atom_id res chain seq x y z
N MET A 1 -18.53 -14.76 30.22
CA MET A 1 -17.58 -13.77 29.65
C MET A 1 -16.26 -14.51 29.53
N ALA A 2 -15.88 -14.91 28.32
CA ALA A 2 -14.63 -15.64 28.06
C ALA A 2 -13.46 -14.64 28.08
N LEU A 3 -12.39 -15.01 28.77
CA LEU A 3 -11.13 -14.24 28.70
C LEU A 3 -10.52 -14.38 27.30
N PRO A 4 -9.95 -13.30 26.72
CA PRO A 4 -9.30 -13.38 25.42
C PRO A 4 -8.16 -14.39 25.49
N THR A 5 -7.98 -15.14 24.41
CA THR A 5 -6.88 -16.09 24.30
C THR A 5 -5.54 -15.36 24.26
N ALA A 6 -4.46 -16.06 24.62
CA ALA A 6 -3.10 -15.46 24.58
C ALA A 6 -2.75 -14.94 23.16
N ASP A 7 -3.38 -15.48 22.12
CA ASP A 7 -3.19 -15.09 20.72
C ASP A 7 -3.97 -13.79 20.40
N GLU A 8 -5.20 -13.67 20.88
CA GLU A 8 -6.01 -12.43 20.78
C GLU A 8 -5.39 -11.27 21.57
N THR A 9 -4.81 -11.59 22.75
CA THR A 9 -4.09 -10.58 23.55
C THR A 9 -2.80 -10.13 22.86
N ARG A 10 -2.07 -11.02 22.19
CA ARG A 10 -0.90 -10.67 21.36
C ARG A 10 -1.29 -9.87 20.12
N GLN A 11 -2.36 -10.25 19.43
CA GLN A 11 -2.87 -9.51 18.26
C GLN A 11 -3.30 -8.08 18.63
N ASN A 12 -4.03 -7.91 19.74
CA ASN A 12 -4.45 -6.60 20.21
C ASN A 12 -3.28 -5.73 20.71
N ALA A 13 -2.29 -6.31 21.39
CA ALA A 13 -1.09 -5.60 21.81
C ALA A 13 -0.22 -5.16 20.61
N VAL A 14 -0.09 -6.01 19.58
CA VAL A 14 0.69 -5.71 18.36
C VAL A 14 0.00 -4.61 17.54
N MET A 15 -1.33 -4.55 17.47
CA MET A 15 -2.06 -3.52 16.71
C MET A 15 -1.99 -2.13 17.36
N GLY A 16 -1.85 -2.03 18.69
CA GLY A 16 -1.71 -0.73 19.39
C GLY A 16 -0.43 0.02 19.08
N ASP A 17 0.65 -0.67 18.80
CA ASP A 17 2.01 -0.11 18.73
C ASP A 17 2.54 0.15 17.32
N ILE A 18 1.78 -0.19 16.25
CA ILE A 18 2.20 0.08 14.87
C ILE A 18 2.08 1.57 14.56
N THR A 19 3.21 2.19 14.22
CA THR A 19 3.28 3.61 13.85
C THR A 19 3.36 3.78 12.34
N ILE A 20 2.49 4.64 11.77
CA ILE A 20 2.57 5.04 10.36
C ILE A 20 3.12 6.47 10.30
N ARG A 21 4.24 6.65 9.60
CA ARG A 21 4.95 7.92 9.47
C ARG A 21 5.42 8.21 8.04
N PRO A 22 5.76 9.46 7.70
CA PRO A 22 6.50 9.75 6.49
C PRO A 22 7.83 8.98 6.45
N ALA A 23 8.21 8.51 5.25
CA ALA A 23 9.52 7.89 5.06
C ALA A 23 10.63 8.93 5.14
N ARG A 24 11.79 8.49 5.63
CA ARG A 24 13.04 9.25 5.69
C ARG A 24 14.04 8.69 4.68
N PRO A 25 15.02 9.46 4.19
CA PRO A 25 16.02 8.93 3.25
C PRO A 25 16.77 7.70 3.75
N GLY A 26 16.94 7.56 5.08
CA GLY A 26 17.52 6.36 5.71
C GLY A 26 16.68 5.10 5.61
N ASP A 27 15.37 5.24 5.42
CA ASP A 27 14.44 4.09 5.28
C ASP A 27 14.54 3.40 3.91
N ALA A 28 15.20 4.03 2.93
CA ALA A 28 15.21 3.57 1.54
C ALA A 28 15.73 2.13 1.37
N ARG A 29 16.70 1.73 2.19
CA ARG A 29 17.27 0.37 2.19
C ARG A 29 16.23 -0.65 2.65
N ASP A 30 15.57 -0.41 3.77
CA ASP A 30 14.61 -1.36 4.34
C ASP A 30 13.34 -1.41 3.49
N ILE A 31 12.89 -0.27 2.95
CA ILE A 31 11.82 -0.23 1.93
C ILE A 31 12.21 -1.08 0.72
N SER A 32 13.45 -0.98 0.23
CA SER A 32 13.93 -1.75 -0.93
C SER A 32 13.91 -3.26 -0.68
N ARG A 33 14.31 -3.71 0.51
CA ARG A 33 14.26 -5.11 0.90
C ARG A 33 12.83 -5.63 0.94
N LEU A 34 11.96 -4.93 1.66
CA LEU A 34 10.55 -5.28 1.76
C LEU A 34 9.86 -5.27 0.39
N ASP A 35 10.17 -4.30 -0.47
CA ASP A 35 9.67 -4.22 -1.84
C ASP A 35 10.05 -5.50 -2.64
N ILE A 36 11.33 -5.90 -2.64
CA ILE A 36 11.80 -7.09 -3.35
C ILE A 36 11.19 -8.37 -2.77
N GLU A 37 11.15 -8.50 -1.45
CA GLU A 37 10.58 -9.64 -0.77
C GLU A 37 9.10 -9.80 -1.13
N THR A 38 8.34 -8.73 -1.03
CA THR A 38 6.92 -8.73 -1.36
C THR A 38 6.69 -9.02 -2.85
N TRP A 39 7.55 -8.49 -3.74
CA TRP A 39 7.47 -8.80 -5.17
C TRP A 39 7.70 -10.28 -5.44
N ARG A 40 8.70 -10.88 -4.82
CA ARG A 40 9.00 -12.31 -4.97
C ARG A 40 7.88 -13.19 -4.41
N ALA A 41 7.28 -12.82 -3.28
CA ALA A 41 6.17 -13.56 -2.69
C ALA A 41 4.88 -13.42 -3.51
N THR A 42 4.51 -12.18 -3.87
CA THR A 42 3.21 -11.87 -4.51
C THR A 42 3.17 -12.26 -5.98
N TYR A 43 4.27 -12.09 -6.70
CA TYR A 43 4.30 -12.25 -8.15
C TYR A 43 4.95 -13.53 -8.64
N ALA A 44 5.28 -14.47 -7.75
CA ALA A 44 5.65 -15.84 -8.12
C ALA A 44 4.52 -16.47 -8.94
N GLY A 45 4.86 -17.02 -10.11
CA GLY A 45 3.88 -17.58 -11.06
C GLY A 45 3.14 -16.53 -11.94
N ILE A 46 3.21 -15.24 -11.63
CA ILE A 46 2.65 -14.16 -12.44
C ILE A 46 3.76 -13.52 -13.30
N LEU A 47 4.93 -13.29 -12.71
CA LEU A 47 6.11 -12.77 -13.38
C LEU A 47 7.17 -13.87 -13.59
N SER A 48 8.03 -13.70 -14.58
CA SER A 48 9.09 -14.67 -14.85
C SER A 48 10.09 -14.77 -13.69
N THR A 49 10.50 -15.99 -13.36
CA THR A 49 11.50 -16.23 -12.31
C THR A 49 12.81 -15.45 -12.54
N PRO A 50 13.39 -15.42 -13.75
CA PRO A 50 14.60 -14.62 -14.00
C PRO A 50 14.42 -13.13 -13.68
N TYR A 51 13.25 -12.56 -13.96
CA TYR A 51 12.96 -11.17 -13.62
C TYR A 51 12.93 -10.95 -12.09
N LEU A 52 12.21 -11.80 -11.35
CA LEU A 52 12.09 -11.69 -9.89
C LEU A 52 13.44 -11.90 -9.17
N VAL A 53 14.25 -12.86 -9.66
CA VAL A 53 15.60 -13.09 -9.13
C VAL A 53 16.53 -11.93 -9.46
N GLY A 54 16.40 -11.33 -10.64
CA GLY A 54 17.22 -10.20 -11.11
C GLY A 54 16.88 -8.85 -10.46
N LEU A 55 15.90 -8.77 -9.55
CA LEU A 55 15.59 -7.55 -8.81
C LEU A 55 16.79 -7.12 -7.95
N SER A 56 17.31 -5.93 -8.21
CA SER A 56 18.49 -5.39 -7.53
C SER A 56 18.11 -4.50 -6.36
N GLU A 57 18.48 -4.91 -5.14
CA GLU A 57 18.28 -4.12 -3.92
C GLU A 57 18.92 -2.73 -4.06
N ARG A 58 20.16 -2.66 -4.51
CA ARG A 58 20.89 -1.41 -4.70
C ARG A 58 20.19 -0.43 -5.65
N ARG A 59 19.64 -0.93 -6.77
CA ARG A 59 18.91 -0.08 -7.72
C ARG A 59 17.60 0.42 -7.12
N ARG A 60 16.87 -0.44 -6.43
CA ARG A 60 15.61 -0.06 -5.76
C ARG A 60 15.85 0.91 -4.60
N GLU A 61 16.88 0.69 -3.79
CA GLU A 61 17.28 1.61 -2.74
C GLU A 61 17.58 3.01 -3.30
N ALA A 62 18.40 3.10 -4.34
CA ALA A 62 18.70 4.38 -5.00
C ALA A 62 17.42 5.07 -5.53
N GLY A 63 16.50 4.29 -6.14
CA GLY A 63 15.20 4.77 -6.59
C GLY A 63 14.35 5.31 -5.46
N TRP A 64 14.15 4.53 -4.38
CA TRP A 64 13.36 4.94 -3.22
C TRP A 64 13.96 6.16 -2.54
N ARG A 65 15.29 6.18 -2.35
CA ARG A 65 15.98 7.34 -1.79
C ARG A 65 15.70 8.61 -2.59
N SER A 66 15.77 8.51 -3.93
CA SER A 66 15.47 9.64 -4.82
C SER A 66 14.02 10.11 -4.71
N VAL A 67 13.06 9.19 -4.64
CA VAL A 67 11.63 9.53 -4.46
C VAL A 67 11.40 10.22 -3.13
N ILE A 68 11.94 9.67 -2.03
CA ILE A 68 11.77 10.21 -0.67
C ILE A 68 12.39 11.61 -0.55
N LEU A 69 13.55 11.85 -1.18
CA LEU A 69 14.18 13.17 -1.16
C LEU A 69 13.37 14.23 -1.90
N ARG A 70 12.72 13.86 -3.01
CA ARG A 70 11.91 14.79 -3.80
C ARG A 70 10.54 15.05 -3.18
N GLU A 71 9.89 13.99 -2.67
CA GLU A 71 8.51 14.01 -2.17
C GLU A 71 8.42 13.31 -0.81
N PRO A 72 9.02 13.89 0.25
CA PRO A 72 9.18 13.20 1.53
C PRO A 72 7.88 12.87 2.24
N ARG A 73 6.77 13.52 1.85
CA ARG A 73 5.44 13.26 2.44
C ARG A 73 4.59 12.30 1.62
N ASP A 74 5.00 11.91 0.44
CA ASP A 74 4.23 11.07 -0.48
C ASP A 74 4.58 9.59 -0.33
N VAL A 75 5.64 9.26 0.43
CA VAL A 75 6.00 7.90 0.84
C VAL A 75 5.72 7.74 2.33
N ARG A 76 5.02 6.66 2.69
CA ARG A 76 4.69 6.29 4.08
C ARG A 76 5.24 4.92 4.40
N VAL A 77 5.70 4.77 5.63
CA VAL A 77 6.10 3.49 6.20
C VAL A 77 5.27 3.19 7.44
N ALA A 78 4.99 1.92 7.66
CA ALA A 78 4.51 1.42 8.94
C ALA A 78 5.64 0.68 9.64
N THR A 79 5.86 0.96 10.92
CA THR A 79 6.88 0.31 11.74
C THR A 79 6.23 -0.42 12.91
N ASP A 80 6.80 -1.56 13.27
CA ASP A 80 6.50 -2.27 14.49
C ASP A 80 7.08 -1.54 15.73
N PRO A 81 6.83 -2.00 16.96
CA PRO A 81 7.38 -1.40 18.18
C PRO A 81 8.91 -1.38 18.26
N ALA A 82 9.60 -2.30 17.56
CA ALA A 82 11.05 -2.32 17.47
C ALA A 82 11.61 -1.33 16.43
N GLY A 83 10.72 -0.65 15.69
CA GLY A 83 11.09 0.30 14.63
C GLY A 83 11.37 -0.34 13.28
N VAL A 84 11.12 -1.64 13.12
CA VAL A 84 11.29 -2.35 11.85
C VAL A 84 10.19 -1.95 10.87
N ILE A 85 10.55 -1.67 9.62
CA ILE A 85 9.57 -1.36 8.57
C ILE A 85 8.88 -2.64 8.13
N ILE A 86 7.57 -2.71 8.37
CA ILE A 86 6.71 -3.86 8.08
C ILE A 86 5.73 -3.61 6.92
N ALA A 87 5.53 -2.35 6.55
CA ALA A 87 4.74 -1.98 5.38
C ALA A 87 5.18 -0.63 4.84
N PHE A 88 4.94 -0.40 3.57
CA PHE A 88 5.14 0.91 2.95
C PHE A 88 4.16 1.15 1.81
N GLY A 89 3.97 2.42 1.49
CA GLY A 89 3.16 2.85 0.36
C GLY A 89 3.56 4.22 -0.14
N SER A 90 3.19 4.51 -1.37
CA SER A 90 3.45 5.81 -1.99
C SER A 90 2.27 6.28 -2.82
N CYS A 91 2.08 7.60 -2.89
CA CYS A 91 1.03 8.22 -3.66
C CYS A 91 1.52 9.54 -4.28
N GLY A 92 0.71 10.11 -5.14
CA GLY A 92 1.01 11.40 -5.76
C GLY A 92 0.00 11.78 -6.85
N PRO A 93 0.34 12.75 -7.72
CA PRO A 93 -0.47 13.06 -8.88
C PRO A 93 -0.68 11.84 -9.77
N ASN A 94 -1.88 11.66 -10.32
CA ASN A 94 -2.14 10.58 -11.26
C ASN A 94 -1.25 10.73 -12.51
N ARG A 95 -0.64 9.61 -12.91
CA ARG A 95 0.26 9.53 -14.08
C ARG A 95 -0.38 8.79 -15.26
N SER A 96 -1.55 8.20 -15.06
CA SER A 96 -2.14 7.22 -15.98
C SER A 96 -3.27 7.76 -16.82
N ASP A 97 -4.11 8.64 -16.27
CA ASP A 97 -5.28 9.21 -16.94
C ASP A 97 -5.66 10.58 -16.33
N ARG A 98 -6.62 11.25 -16.98
CA ARG A 98 -7.11 12.57 -16.55
C ARG A 98 -8.39 12.52 -15.71
N PHE A 99 -8.94 11.35 -15.44
CA PHE A 99 -10.24 11.20 -14.74
C PHE A 99 -10.11 11.15 -13.22
N PHE A 100 -8.91 10.85 -12.73
CA PHE A 100 -8.58 10.82 -11.31
C PHE A 100 -7.43 11.77 -11.01
N ALA A 101 -7.53 12.53 -9.92
CA ALA A 101 -6.53 13.53 -9.57
C ALA A 101 -5.27 12.92 -8.91
N GLY A 102 -5.43 11.83 -8.19
CA GLY A 102 -4.37 11.14 -7.46
C GLY A 102 -4.18 9.69 -7.88
N GLU A 103 -3.02 9.13 -7.54
CA GLU A 103 -2.70 7.72 -7.73
C GLU A 103 -1.95 7.20 -6.49
N VAL A 104 -2.34 6.02 -6.02
CA VAL A 104 -1.51 5.23 -5.10
C VAL A 104 -0.63 4.33 -5.97
N PHE A 105 0.67 4.57 -5.91
CA PHE A 105 1.65 3.88 -6.77
C PHE A 105 2.06 2.53 -6.21
N THR A 106 2.19 2.43 -4.89
CA THR A 106 2.61 1.22 -4.19
C THR A 106 1.86 1.11 -2.86
N LEU A 107 1.56 -0.13 -2.48
CA LEU A 107 1.03 -0.48 -1.16
C LEU A 107 1.44 -1.93 -0.87
N TYR A 108 2.41 -2.11 0.00
CA TYR A 108 2.95 -3.42 0.35
C TYR A 108 3.01 -3.60 1.86
N VAL A 109 2.65 -4.80 2.31
CA VAL A 109 2.72 -5.25 3.71
C VAL A 109 3.51 -6.54 3.74
N ALA A 110 4.46 -6.66 4.64
CA ALA A 110 5.23 -7.88 4.86
C ALA A 110 4.29 -9.08 5.07
N PRO A 111 4.60 -10.27 4.51
CA PRO A 111 3.69 -11.42 4.56
C PRO A 111 3.19 -11.74 5.97
N ASP A 112 4.06 -11.76 6.97
CA ASP A 112 3.73 -12.08 8.36
C ASP A 112 2.85 -11.01 9.06
N TRP A 113 2.71 -9.84 8.44
CA TRP A 113 1.94 -8.70 8.94
C TRP A 113 0.66 -8.44 8.14
N GLN A 114 0.32 -9.30 7.18
CA GLN A 114 -0.91 -9.19 6.41
C GLN A 114 -2.12 -9.62 7.25
N ASN A 115 -3.32 -9.24 6.78
CA ASN A 115 -4.62 -9.53 7.43
C ASN A 115 -4.81 -8.94 8.84
N GLN A 116 -3.96 -7.98 9.25
CA GLN A 116 -4.00 -7.29 10.55
C GLN A 116 -4.45 -5.83 10.43
N GLY A 117 -5.13 -5.45 9.34
CA GLY A 117 -5.63 -4.07 9.13
C GLY A 117 -4.57 -3.04 8.73
N ILE A 118 -3.26 -3.40 8.71
CA ILE A 118 -2.15 -2.47 8.42
C ILE A 118 -2.29 -1.86 7.02
N GLY A 119 -2.62 -2.68 6.02
CA GLY A 119 -2.83 -2.21 4.64
C GLY A 119 -3.96 -1.18 4.54
N ARG A 120 -5.08 -1.39 5.26
CA ARG A 120 -6.20 -0.44 5.34
C ARG A 120 -5.75 0.89 5.98
N ARG A 121 -5.09 0.85 7.13
CA ARG A 121 -4.58 2.04 7.83
C ARG A 121 -3.60 2.83 6.95
N LEU A 122 -2.71 2.12 6.23
CA LEU A 122 -1.73 2.74 5.34
C LEU A 122 -2.42 3.37 4.12
N LEU A 123 -3.37 2.68 3.47
CA LEU A 123 -4.14 3.22 2.35
C LEU A 123 -4.91 4.49 2.74
N LEU A 124 -5.60 4.48 3.88
CA LEU A 124 -6.31 5.65 4.41
C LEU A 124 -5.36 6.83 4.66
N THR A 125 -4.15 6.55 5.14
CA THR A 125 -3.11 7.57 5.34
C THR A 125 -2.64 8.18 4.02
N LEU A 126 -2.46 7.37 2.97
CA LEU A 126 -2.16 7.84 1.62
C LEU A 126 -3.31 8.66 1.03
N PHE A 127 -4.56 8.25 1.23
CA PHE A 127 -5.73 9.01 0.79
C PHE A 127 -5.85 10.36 1.49
N ARG A 128 -5.63 10.40 2.82
CA ARG A 128 -5.55 11.67 3.56
C ARG A 128 -4.45 12.57 3.02
N ARG A 129 -3.30 12.00 2.64
CA ARG A 129 -2.22 12.77 2.01
C ARG A 129 -2.64 13.34 0.65
N LEU A 130 -3.32 12.56 -0.21
CA LEU A 130 -3.84 13.04 -1.48
C LEU A 130 -4.83 14.20 -1.27
N VAL A 131 -5.79 14.04 -0.36
CA VAL A 131 -6.77 15.09 -0.04
C VAL A 131 -6.08 16.35 0.48
N SER A 132 -5.07 16.23 1.35
CA SER A 132 -4.32 17.39 1.88
C SER A 132 -3.56 18.18 0.81
N THR A 133 -3.39 17.61 -0.39
CA THR A 133 -2.77 18.25 -1.54
C THR A 133 -3.77 18.58 -2.65
N GLY A 134 -5.07 18.63 -2.31
CA GLY A 134 -6.16 19.00 -3.22
C GLY A 134 -6.64 17.89 -4.16
N ARG A 135 -6.12 16.65 -4.02
CA ARG A 135 -6.51 15.51 -4.88
C ARG A 135 -7.67 14.77 -4.23
N ARG A 136 -8.88 15.03 -4.73
CA ARG A 136 -10.14 14.54 -4.14
C ARG A 136 -10.59 13.17 -4.70
N SER A 137 -9.86 12.62 -5.66
CA SER A 137 -10.11 11.29 -6.24
C SER A 137 -8.79 10.55 -6.40
N ALA A 138 -8.83 9.21 -6.36
CA ALA A 138 -7.63 8.39 -6.52
C ALA A 138 -7.89 7.12 -7.31
N ILE A 139 -6.82 6.63 -7.93
CA ILE A 139 -6.75 5.35 -8.63
C ILE A 139 -5.59 4.53 -8.08
N VAL A 140 -5.71 3.20 -8.13
CA VAL A 140 -4.63 2.25 -7.88
C VAL A 140 -4.62 1.21 -9.01
N TRP A 141 -3.44 0.89 -9.51
CA TRP A 141 -3.26 -0.17 -10.49
C TRP A 141 -2.76 -1.44 -9.81
N VAL A 142 -3.39 -2.56 -10.11
CA VAL A 142 -3.02 -3.88 -9.62
C VAL A 142 -2.98 -4.87 -10.78
N LEU A 143 -2.04 -5.81 -10.79
CA LEU A 143 -2.04 -6.87 -11.80
C LEU A 143 -3.31 -7.72 -11.64
N ARG A 144 -3.95 -8.05 -12.77
CA ARG A 144 -5.26 -8.75 -12.80
C ARG A 144 -5.27 -10.03 -11.96
N ASP A 145 -4.17 -10.78 -12.00
CA ASP A 145 -4.06 -12.09 -11.36
C ASP A 145 -3.48 -11.98 -9.93
N ASN A 146 -3.23 -10.76 -9.43
CA ASN A 146 -2.83 -10.52 -8.04
C ASN A 146 -4.04 -10.59 -7.11
N PRO A 147 -4.09 -11.50 -6.12
CA PRO A 147 -5.20 -11.63 -5.18
C PRO A 147 -5.45 -10.38 -4.33
N SER A 148 -4.45 -9.49 -4.18
CA SER A 148 -4.62 -8.20 -3.49
C SER A 148 -5.68 -7.29 -4.13
N ARG A 149 -6.15 -7.57 -5.36
CA ARG A 149 -7.26 -6.84 -5.97
C ARG A 149 -8.52 -6.84 -5.11
N PHE A 150 -8.84 -7.96 -4.45
CA PHE A 150 -10.02 -8.09 -3.57
C PHE A 150 -9.94 -7.19 -2.31
N PHE A 151 -8.74 -6.82 -1.88
CA PHE A 151 -8.56 -5.83 -0.82
C PHE A 151 -9.10 -4.46 -1.24
N TYR A 152 -8.83 -4.01 -2.46
CA TYR A 152 -9.33 -2.73 -2.96
C TYR A 152 -10.84 -2.74 -3.19
N GLU A 153 -11.39 -3.84 -3.66
CA GLU A 153 -12.84 -4.03 -3.83
C GLU A 153 -13.57 -3.91 -2.48
N ARG A 154 -13.08 -4.61 -1.46
CA ARG A 154 -13.65 -4.54 -0.09
C ARG A 154 -13.57 -3.15 0.53
N LEU A 155 -12.62 -2.33 0.12
CA LEU A 155 -12.50 -0.94 0.54
C LEU A 155 -13.23 0.04 -0.38
N GLY A 156 -14.26 -0.42 -1.12
CA GLY A 156 -15.12 0.43 -1.94
C GLY A 156 -14.47 0.93 -3.24
N GLY A 157 -13.31 0.41 -3.61
CA GLY A 157 -12.68 0.70 -4.90
C GLY A 157 -13.52 0.13 -6.04
N GLN A 158 -13.93 0.97 -6.98
CA GLN A 158 -14.67 0.57 -8.16
C GLN A 158 -13.72 0.23 -9.30
N HIS A 159 -13.98 -0.85 -10.03
CA HIS A 159 -13.25 -1.16 -11.25
C HIS A 159 -13.51 -0.08 -12.31
N VAL A 160 -12.46 0.66 -12.70
CA VAL A 160 -12.62 1.83 -13.59
C VAL A 160 -11.86 1.72 -14.90
N SER A 161 -10.82 0.89 -14.99
CA SER A 161 -10.01 0.78 -16.20
C SER A 161 -9.23 -0.54 -16.26
N ARG A 162 -8.73 -0.87 -17.45
CA ARG A 162 -7.83 -2.00 -17.73
C ARG A 162 -6.73 -1.54 -18.69
N LYS A 163 -5.50 -2.05 -18.50
CA LYS A 163 -4.39 -1.84 -19.46
C LYS A 163 -3.35 -2.95 -19.35
N GLY A 164 -2.46 -3.03 -20.32
CA GLY A 164 -1.21 -3.76 -20.19
C GLY A 164 -0.19 -2.91 -19.44
N LEU A 165 0.47 -3.47 -18.45
CA LEU A 165 1.64 -2.89 -17.81
C LEU A 165 2.89 -3.61 -18.29
N ALA A 166 3.88 -2.87 -18.77
CA ALA A 166 5.17 -3.43 -19.12
C ALA A 166 5.97 -3.74 -17.85
N VAL A 167 6.16 -5.03 -17.57
CA VAL A 167 6.94 -5.51 -16.42
C VAL A 167 7.89 -6.61 -16.89
N GLY A 168 9.18 -6.45 -16.66
CA GLY A 168 10.19 -7.45 -17.03
C GLY A 168 10.24 -7.76 -18.54
N GLY A 169 9.92 -6.79 -19.40
CA GLY A 169 9.88 -6.96 -20.85
C GLY A 169 8.60 -7.62 -21.39
N THR A 170 7.63 -7.91 -20.51
CA THR A 170 6.34 -8.53 -20.88
C THR A 170 5.19 -7.58 -20.54
N SER A 171 4.15 -7.55 -21.39
CA SER A 171 2.92 -6.81 -21.11
C SER A 171 1.98 -7.70 -20.29
N ILE A 172 1.65 -7.27 -19.07
CA ILE A 172 0.80 -8.00 -18.13
C ILE A 172 -0.48 -7.22 -17.88
N ALA A 173 -1.61 -7.91 -17.91
CA ALA A 173 -2.91 -7.30 -17.70
C ALA A 173 -3.01 -6.71 -16.28
N ALA A 174 -3.39 -5.45 -16.19
CA ALA A 174 -3.65 -4.74 -14.96
C ALA A 174 -5.06 -4.16 -14.94
N ILE A 175 -5.60 -4.05 -13.74
CA ILE A 175 -6.92 -3.49 -13.43
C ILE A 175 -6.71 -2.27 -12.57
N ALA A 176 -7.52 -1.23 -12.80
CA ALA A 176 -7.55 -0.05 -11.96
C ALA A 176 -8.79 -0.03 -11.08
N TYR A 177 -8.58 0.23 -9.80
CA TYR A 177 -9.63 0.54 -8.85
C TYR A 177 -9.60 2.02 -8.51
N GLY A 178 -10.77 2.68 -8.50
CA GLY A 178 -10.88 4.12 -8.33
C GLY A 178 -11.88 4.52 -7.25
N TRP A 179 -11.57 5.63 -6.56
CA TRP A 179 -12.43 6.33 -5.61
C TRP A 179 -12.63 7.75 -6.13
N ARG A 180 -13.87 8.11 -6.45
CA ARG A 180 -14.21 9.42 -7.05
C ARG A 180 -14.33 10.54 -6.02
N ASP A 181 -14.67 10.20 -4.77
CA ASP A 181 -14.78 11.14 -3.65
C ASP A 181 -14.04 10.63 -2.42
N LEU A 182 -12.74 10.93 -2.34
CA LEU A 182 -11.92 10.57 -1.18
C LEU A 182 -12.38 11.24 0.12
N PRO A 183 -12.76 12.53 0.17
CA PRO A 183 -13.27 13.14 1.39
C PRO A 183 -14.51 12.43 1.95
N GLY A 184 -15.51 12.17 1.09
CA GLY A 184 -16.70 11.43 1.51
C GLY A 184 -16.37 10.04 2.00
N PHE A 185 -15.54 9.30 1.27
CA PHE A 185 -15.08 7.97 1.67
C PHE A 185 -14.36 8.00 3.03
N LEU A 186 -13.42 8.94 3.24
CA LEU A 186 -12.69 9.05 4.50
C LEU A 186 -13.59 9.41 5.69
N THR A 187 -14.63 10.21 5.46
CA THR A 187 -15.64 10.53 6.49
C THR A 187 -16.45 9.29 6.88
N ALA A 188 -16.96 8.55 5.90
CA ALA A 188 -17.74 7.33 6.14
C ALA A 188 -16.95 6.28 6.94
N VAL A 189 -15.70 6.01 6.52
CA VAL A 189 -14.83 5.06 7.21
C VAL A 189 -14.51 5.50 8.66
N SER A 190 -14.34 6.81 8.90
CA SER A 190 -14.07 7.33 10.25
C SER A 190 -15.29 7.25 11.17
N SER A 191 -16.49 7.19 10.61
CA SER A 191 -17.73 6.98 11.38
C SER A 191 -17.89 5.53 11.77
N GLU A 192 -17.63 4.59 10.85
CA GLU A 192 -17.66 3.14 11.11
C GLU A 192 -16.67 2.73 12.21
N ASP A 193 -15.45 3.30 12.21
CA ASP A 193 -14.43 3.03 13.22
C ASP A 193 -14.80 3.58 14.64
N ARG A 194 -15.87 4.40 14.76
CA ARG A 194 -16.32 5.01 16.02
C ARG A 194 -17.57 4.40 16.62
N GLU A 195 -18.35 3.65 15.88
CA GLU A 195 -19.49 2.91 16.41
C GLU A 195 -18.97 1.66 17.13
N PRO A 196 -19.06 1.55 18.48
CA PRO A 196 -18.82 0.29 19.17
C PRO A 196 -19.90 -0.69 18.74
N GLU A 197 -19.52 -1.93 18.44
CA GLU A 197 -20.47 -3.02 18.26
C GLU A 197 -21.45 -3.05 19.45
N ALA A 198 -22.73 -2.83 19.13
CA ALA A 198 -23.84 -2.83 20.11
C ALA A 198 -24.21 -4.27 20.46
#